data_e8ba6a7885f71d0d0370f7bc402db940
#
_entry.id   e8ba6a7885f71d0d0370f7bc402db940
#
_cell.length_a   1.000
_cell.length_b   1.000
_cell.length_c   1.000
_cell.angle_alpha   90.00
_cell.angle_beta   90.00
_cell.angle_gamma   90.00
#
_symmetry.space_group_name_H-M   'P 1'
#
loop_
_entity.id
_entity.type
_entity.pdbx_description
1 polymer ?
#
loop_
_entity_poly.entity_id
_entity_poly.type
_entity_poly.pdbx_seq_one_letter_code
_entity_poly.pdbx_strand_id
1 'polypeptide(L)'
;MKNIEIKKDYNIKIAYEITNFITPTFNYVLIKKDYSSKIKDLKIYKEQVLFLDKDNKPIIANVSGNIVKHSKGKDCFNNVFNTIIIKNDFKEEIKHSLAKIKTANDLNKIVKDYNICSYNNSKQYLADILESFNKADILVVSCLDDEPYFANKSMILQKNLENLLQTIDKLRELYGLKKVYLLIRNTESNIIKNVMTRIGTFLNIQLKLIPDYYGYGNNYILEKIINNRKVKILNIGDILILHNLLIKRRLTTKKYITISGNEVENPQVINVKIGTNINDVLKKCIKFNNNANFIVNGLINGQKIDNLENLTVTWDFDGLIISKLENYKKSECINCGLCYLSCPINIDPRKNIDDLCLHCNLCNYICPAHLNIKEDLNNE
;
A
#
# COMPACT_ATOMS: atom_id res chain seq x y z
N MET A 1 0.61 25.63 1.80
CA MET A 1 1.19 24.29 2.06
C MET A 1 2.25 24.47 3.13
N LYS A 2 2.17 23.72 4.22
CA LYS A 2 3.13 23.84 5.34
C LYS A 2 4.42 23.10 4.98
N ASN A 3 5.56 23.78 5.14
CA ASN A 3 6.89 23.16 5.10
C ASN A 3 7.25 22.73 6.52
N ILE A 4 6.83 21.55 6.95
CA ILE A 4 7.25 20.98 8.21
C ILE A 4 8.13 19.79 7.89
N GLU A 5 9.43 19.96 8.03
CA GLU A 5 10.36 18.84 8.07
C GLU A 5 10.14 18.07 9.37
N ILE A 6 9.50 16.91 9.26
CA ILE A 6 9.42 15.97 10.38
C ILE A 6 10.76 15.23 10.42
N LYS A 7 11.77 15.82 11.04
CA LYS A 7 13.03 15.14 11.31
C LYS A 7 12.89 14.39 12.64
N LYS A 8 12.69 13.09 12.59
CA LYS A 8 13.16 12.18 13.65
C LYS A 8 14.47 11.56 13.18
N ASP A 9 15.50 11.67 14.03
CA ASP A 9 16.88 11.23 13.77
C ASP A 9 17.04 9.71 13.70
N TYR A 10 16.26 9.04 12.87
CA TYR A 10 16.59 7.69 12.48
C TYR A 10 17.35 7.76 11.16
N ASN A 11 18.67 7.58 11.20
CA ASN A 11 19.51 7.42 10.01
C ASN A 11 19.20 6.11 9.27
N ILE A 12 17.94 5.88 8.95
CA ILE A 12 17.51 4.73 8.19
C ILE A 12 17.64 5.09 6.70
N LYS A 13 18.68 4.56 6.07
CA LYS A 13 18.83 4.69 4.62
C LYS A 13 17.93 3.65 3.96
N ILE A 14 17.00 4.07 3.12
CA ILE A 14 16.30 3.16 2.22
C ILE A 14 17.20 3.02 1.00
N ALA A 15 17.62 1.80 0.70
CA ALA A 15 18.24 1.53 -0.59
C ALA A 15 17.15 1.61 -1.67
N TYR A 16 17.36 2.47 -2.69
CA TYR A 16 16.49 2.56 -3.86
C TYR A 16 16.71 1.37 -4.80
N GLU A 17 16.81 0.18 -4.23
CA GLU A 17 16.95 -1.08 -4.96
C GLU A 17 15.68 -1.91 -4.83
N ILE A 18 15.30 -2.57 -5.91
CA ILE A 18 14.16 -3.49 -5.92
C ILE A 18 14.68 -4.90 -6.08
N THR A 19 14.41 -5.72 -5.08
CA THR A 19 14.63 -7.15 -5.15
C THR A 19 13.36 -7.87 -5.61
N ASN A 20 13.47 -8.67 -6.67
CA ASN A 20 12.39 -9.57 -7.04
C ASN A 20 12.50 -10.82 -6.18
N PHE A 21 11.55 -10.99 -5.27
CA PHE A 21 11.47 -12.21 -4.49
C PHE A 21 11.13 -13.39 -5.39
N ILE A 22 11.95 -14.43 -5.31
CA ILE A 22 11.68 -15.71 -5.99
C ILE A 22 10.39 -16.26 -5.39
N THR A 23 9.45 -16.62 -6.25
CA THR A 23 8.13 -17.13 -5.90
C THR A 23 8.19 -18.14 -4.75
N PRO A 24 7.35 -18.01 -3.71
CA PRO A 24 7.42 -18.86 -2.51
C PRO A 24 7.08 -20.32 -2.83
N THR A 25 7.68 -21.26 -2.09
CA THR A 25 7.34 -22.69 -2.19
C THR A 25 5.91 -22.95 -1.72
N PHE A 26 5.46 -22.22 -0.71
CA PHE A 26 4.09 -22.29 -0.19
C PHE A 26 3.44 -20.90 -0.21
N ASN A 27 2.22 -20.83 -0.74
CA ASN A 27 1.41 -19.64 -0.77
C ASN A 27 0.23 -19.80 0.18
N TYR A 28 0.02 -18.80 1.03
CA TYR A 28 -0.96 -18.80 2.11
C TYR A 28 -2.15 -17.93 1.72
N VAL A 29 -3.31 -18.54 1.60
CA VAL A 29 -4.57 -17.85 1.28
C VAL A 29 -5.39 -17.75 2.54
N LEU A 30 -5.48 -16.55 3.14
CA LEU A 30 -6.24 -16.29 4.35
C LEU A 30 -7.74 -16.31 4.06
N ILE A 31 -8.52 -16.97 4.92
CA ILE A 31 -9.95 -17.19 4.75
C ILE A 31 -10.71 -16.61 5.95
N LYS A 32 -11.64 -15.71 5.68
CA LYS A 32 -12.50 -15.08 6.70
C LYS A 32 -13.72 -15.93 7.10
N LYS A 33 -13.83 -17.19 6.62
CA LYS A 33 -14.96 -18.09 6.84
C LYS A 33 -14.46 -19.44 7.34
N ASP A 34 -15.28 -20.13 8.15
CA ASP A 34 -15.00 -21.53 8.46
C ASP A 34 -15.18 -22.38 7.20
N TYR A 35 -14.09 -23.00 6.80
CA TYR A 35 -14.04 -23.81 5.60
C TYR A 35 -13.92 -25.29 5.96
N SER A 36 -14.74 -26.15 5.35
CA SER A 36 -14.65 -27.59 5.57
C SER A 36 -13.33 -28.13 4.97
N SER A 37 -12.59 -28.92 5.75
CA SER A 37 -11.27 -29.44 5.48
C SER A 37 -11.16 -30.45 4.31
N LYS A 38 -12.15 -30.51 3.41
CA LYS A 38 -12.27 -31.57 2.39
C LYS A 38 -11.51 -31.31 1.09
N ILE A 39 -10.89 -30.14 0.91
CA ILE A 39 -10.18 -29.84 -0.35
C ILE A 39 -8.69 -30.11 -0.14
N LYS A 40 -8.23 -31.30 -0.47
CA LYS A 40 -6.82 -31.67 -0.59
C LYS A 40 -6.54 -32.12 -2.03
N ASP A 41 -5.29 -31.96 -2.45
CA ASP A 41 -4.76 -32.43 -3.73
C ASP A 41 -5.45 -31.87 -4.98
N LEU A 42 -6.21 -30.80 -4.84
CA LEU A 42 -6.83 -30.11 -5.96
C LEU A 42 -5.79 -29.25 -6.68
N LYS A 43 -5.63 -29.47 -8.01
CA LYS A 43 -4.82 -28.62 -8.86
C LYS A 43 -5.48 -27.24 -9.01
N ILE A 44 -4.69 -26.21 -8.75
CA ILE A 44 -5.11 -24.80 -8.78
C ILE A 44 -4.33 -24.07 -9.87
N TYR A 45 -5.02 -23.19 -10.59
CA TYR A 45 -4.41 -22.28 -11.55
C TYR A 45 -4.26 -20.90 -10.94
N LYS A 46 -3.21 -20.18 -11.32
CA LYS A 46 -3.03 -18.78 -10.92
C LYS A 46 -4.19 -17.93 -11.43
N GLU A 47 -4.64 -16.97 -10.62
CA GLU A 47 -5.81 -16.09 -10.87
C GLU A 47 -7.16 -16.82 -10.87
N GLN A 48 -7.18 -18.11 -10.57
CA GLN A 48 -8.43 -18.87 -10.38
C GLN A 48 -9.16 -18.38 -9.13
N VAL A 49 -10.49 -18.19 -9.25
CA VAL A 49 -11.34 -17.99 -8.08
C VAL A 49 -11.43 -19.31 -7.31
N LEU A 50 -10.97 -19.31 -6.08
CA LEU A 50 -10.99 -20.48 -5.20
C LEU A 50 -12.35 -20.65 -4.55
N PHE A 51 -12.89 -19.57 -4.03
CA PHE A 51 -14.21 -19.51 -3.37
C PHE A 51 -14.65 -18.04 -3.21
N LEU A 52 -15.89 -17.86 -2.76
CA LEU A 52 -16.40 -16.57 -2.36
C LEU A 52 -16.34 -16.45 -0.84
N ASP A 53 -15.92 -15.30 -0.31
CA ASP A 53 -15.92 -15.03 1.12
C ASP A 53 -17.36 -14.83 1.66
N LYS A 54 -17.50 -14.47 2.94
CA LYS A 54 -18.80 -14.23 3.58
C LYS A 54 -19.61 -13.09 2.93
N ASP A 55 -18.95 -12.18 2.25
CA ASP A 55 -19.53 -11.02 1.58
C ASP A 55 -19.69 -11.26 0.06
N ASN A 56 -19.66 -12.54 -0.38
CA ASN A 56 -19.69 -12.99 -1.78
C ASN A 56 -18.55 -12.44 -2.65
N LYS A 57 -17.40 -12.14 -2.05
CA LYS A 57 -16.23 -11.60 -2.76
C LYS A 57 -15.30 -12.73 -3.19
N PRO A 58 -14.82 -12.71 -4.44
CA PRO A 58 -13.93 -13.75 -4.94
C PRO A 58 -12.56 -13.69 -4.28
N ILE A 59 -12.12 -14.80 -3.74
CA ILE A 59 -10.74 -15.02 -3.29
C ILE A 59 -10.00 -15.80 -4.35
N ILE A 60 -8.93 -15.22 -4.87
CA ILE A 60 -8.16 -15.76 -5.99
C ILE A 60 -6.86 -16.44 -5.53
N ALA A 61 -6.40 -17.39 -6.32
CA ALA A 61 -5.07 -18.00 -6.16
C ALA A 61 -3.98 -17.07 -6.73
N ASN A 62 -2.95 -16.81 -5.93
CA ASN A 62 -1.82 -15.97 -6.35
C ASN A 62 -0.70 -16.77 -7.05
N VAL A 63 -0.76 -18.09 -7.01
CA VAL A 63 0.17 -19.04 -7.64
C VAL A 63 -0.61 -20.20 -8.26
N SER A 64 0.03 -20.96 -9.18
CA SER A 64 -0.45 -22.27 -9.58
C SER A 64 0.16 -23.37 -8.70
N GLY A 65 -0.49 -24.53 -8.58
CA GLY A 65 -0.02 -25.63 -7.76
C GLY A 65 -1.14 -26.49 -7.19
N ASN A 66 -0.90 -27.11 -6.04
CA ASN A 66 -1.85 -27.99 -5.39
C ASN A 66 -2.13 -27.53 -3.94
N ILE A 67 -3.38 -27.63 -3.51
CA ILE A 67 -3.73 -27.43 -2.10
C ILE A 67 -3.19 -28.63 -1.31
N VAL A 68 -2.33 -28.35 -0.31
CA VAL A 68 -1.67 -29.43 0.47
C VAL A 68 -2.18 -29.54 1.90
N LYS A 69 -2.55 -28.42 2.54
CA LYS A 69 -3.07 -28.44 3.90
C LYS A 69 -3.80 -27.15 4.26
N HIS A 70 -4.51 -27.21 5.39
CA HIS A 70 -5.10 -26.09 6.08
C HIS A 70 -4.28 -25.77 7.34
N SER A 71 -4.21 -24.50 7.72
CA SER A 71 -3.46 -24.01 8.85
C SER A 71 -4.09 -22.74 9.41
N LYS A 72 -3.39 -22.08 10.34
CA LYS A 72 -3.68 -20.72 10.78
C LYS A 72 -2.62 -19.78 10.19
N GLY A 73 -3.03 -18.59 9.77
CA GLY A 73 -2.17 -17.53 9.31
C GLY A 73 -2.57 -16.22 9.95
N LYS A 74 -1.67 -15.24 9.94
CA LYS A 74 -1.90 -13.89 10.48
C LYS A 74 -1.83 -12.85 9.37
N ASP A 75 -2.70 -11.85 9.44
CA ASP A 75 -2.58 -10.63 8.64
C ASP A 75 -1.67 -9.59 9.30
N CYS A 76 -1.53 -8.45 8.66
CA CYS A 76 -0.73 -7.33 9.17
C CYS A 76 -1.34 -6.63 10.40
N PHE A 77 -2.55 -6.94 10.78
CA PHE A 77 -3.23 -6.45 12.00
C PHE A 77 -3.21 -7.48 13.14
N ASN A 78 -2.37 -8.53 13.00
CA ASN A 78 -2.26 -9.64 13.96
C ASN A 78 -3.56 -10.46 14.13
N ASN A 79 -4.53 -10.33 13.22
CA ASN A 79 -5.72 -11.16 13.20
C ASN A 79 -5.39 -12.55 12.70
N VAL A 80 -5.91 -13.56 13.38
CA VAL A 80 -5.70 -14.98 13.02
C VAL A 80 -6.85 -15.47 12.14
N PHE A 81 -6.51 -16.06 11.00
CA PHE A 81 -7.46 -16.62 10.04
C PHE A 81 -7.20 -18.09 9.75
N ASN A 82 -8.25 -18.82 9.37
CA ASN A 82 -8.09 -20.08 8.69
C ASN A 82 -7.36 -19.84 7.36
N THR A 83 -6.48 -20.73 6.95
CA THR A 83 -5.60 -20.52 5.81
C THR A 83 -5.49 -21.79 4.99
N ILE A 84 -5.67 -21.65 3.67
CA ILE A 84 -5.34 -22.70 2.71
C ILE A 84 -3.87 -22.51 2.31
N ILE A 85 -3.11 -23.60 2.28
CA ILE A 85 -1.73 -23.59 1.82
C ILE A 85 -1.67 -24.28 0.45
N ILE A 86 -1.21 -23.53 -0.56
CA ILE A 86 -0.96 -24.00 -1.90
C ILE A 86 0.54 -24.27 -2.04
N LYS A 87 0.92 -25.52 -2.32
CA LYS A 87 2.30 -25.85 -2.76
C LYS A 87 2.45 -25.40 -4.20
N ASN A 88 3.31 -24.43 -4.40
CA ASN A 88 3.55 -23.82 -5.69
C ASN A 88 4.26 -24.79 -6.63
N ASP A 89 3.81 -24.91 -7.87
CA ASP A 89 4.44 -25.72 -8.91
C ASP A 89 5.44 -24.91 -9.78
N PHE A 90 5.57 -23.61 -9.49
CA PHE A 90 6.44 -22.63 -10.18
C PHE A 90 6.14 -22.44 -11.67
N LYS A 91 5.07 -23.01 -12.21
CA LYS A 91 4.71 -22.92 -13.62
C LYS A 91 3.95 -21.63 -13.95
N GLU A 92 3.35 -20.98 -12.94
CA GLU A 92 2.52 -19.78 -13.12
C GLU A 92 1.37 -20.00 -14.13
N GLU A 93 0.86 -21.24 -14.21
CA GLU A 93 -0.20 -21.62 -15.15
C GLU A 93 -1.48 -20.83 -14.93
N ILE A 94 -2.02 -20.24 -15.99
CA ILE A 94 -3.28 -19.48 -16.01
C ILE A 94 -4.23 -20.12 -16.99
N LYS A 95 -5.43 -20.44 -16.55
CA LYS A 95 -6.43 -21.10 -17.38
C LYS A 95 -7.13 -20.16 -18.37
N HIS A 96 -7.46 -18.96 -17.91
CA HIS A 96 -8.20 -17.98 -18.69
C HIS A 96 -7.58 -16.59 -18.58
N SER A 97 -7.61 -15.81 -19.67
CA SER A 97 -7.28 -14.38 -19.61
C SER A 97 -8.57 -13.55 -19.49
N LEU A 98 -8.46 -12.38 -18.87
CA LEU A 98 -9.56 -11.44 -18.81
C LEU A 98 -9.99 -10.98 -20.22
N ALA A 99 -11.26 -10.62 -20.38
CA ALA A 99 -11.77 -10.02 -21.59
C ALA A 99 -11.02 -8.72 -21.92
N LYS A 100 -10.97 -8.35 -23.21
CA LYS A 100 -10.38 -7.07 -23.62
C LYS A 100 -11.27 -5.92 -23.17
N ILE A 101 -10.69 -4.98 -22.45
CA ILE A 101 -11.36 -3.77 -21.97
C ILE A 101 -11.31 -2.71 -23.07
N LYS A 102 -12.47 -2.27 -23.55
CA LYS A 102 -12.61 -1.25 -24.60
C LYS A 102 -13.22 0.05 -24.07
N THR A 103 -14.06 -0.05 -23.05
CA THR A 103 -14.84 1.07 -22.49
C THR A 103 -14.62 1.18 -20.98
N ALA A 104 -14.98 2.32 -20.41
CA ALA A 104 -15.01 2.51 -18.95
C ALA A 104 -15.94 1.49 -18.25
N ASN A 105 -17.07 1.17 -18.89
CA ASN A 105 -18.02 0.18 -18.36
C ASN A 105 -17.43 -1.23 -18.32
N ASP A 106 -16.62 -1.63 -19.32
CA ASP A 106 -15.93 -2.93 -19.30
C ASP A 106 -14.96 -3.00 -18.11
N LEU A 107 -14.20 -1.92 -17.87
CA LEU A 107 -13.28 -1.82 -16.75
C LEU A 107 -14.01 -1.88 -15.42
N ASN A 108 -15.05 -1.07 -15.24
CA ASN A 108 -15.86 -1.04 -14.02
C ASN A 108 -16.47 -2.40 -13.72
N LYS A 109 -16.96 -3.10 -14.75
CA LYS A 109 -17.49 -4.46 -14.61
C LYS A 109 -16.46 -5.43 -14.09
N ILE A 110 -15.27 -5.50 -14.69
CA ILE A 110 -14.21 -6.42 -14.25
C ILE A 110 -13.76 -6.09 -12.82
N VAL A 111 -13.55 -4.82 -12.50
CA VAL A 111 -13.13 -4.39 -11.16
C VAL A 111 -14.19 -4.78 -10.12
N LYS A 112 -15.47 -4.71 -10.45
CA LYS A 112 -16.58 -5.10 -9.60
C LYS A 112 -16.72 -6.63 -9.48
N ASP A 113 -16.67 -7.36 -10.60
CA ASP A 113 -16.81 -8.83 -10.62
C ASP A 113 -15.72 -9.52 -9.79
N TYR A 114 -14.48 -8.99 -9.80
CA TYR A 114 -13.36 -9.50 -9.01
C TYR A 114 -13.19 -8.79 -7.66
N ASN A 115 -14.07 -7.84 -7.33
CA ASN A 115 -14.04 -7.07 -6.09
C ASN A 115 -12.64 -6.51 -5.78
N ILE A 116 -12.03 -5.87 -6.77
CA ILE A 116 -10.65 -5.39 -6.70
C ILE A 116 -10.57 -4.20 -5.76
N CYS A 117 -9.74 -4.33 -4.72
CA CYS A 117 -9.49 -3.27 -3.75
C CYS A 117 -8.42 -2.29 -4.23
N SER A 118 -8.44 -1.08 -3.69
CA SER A 118 -7.34 -0.12 -3.84
C SER A 118 -6.05 -0.69 -3.27
N TYR A 119 -4.93 -0.31 -3.85
CA TYR A 119 -3.61 -0.75 -3.43
C TYR A 119 -3.35 -0.28 -1.99
N ASN A 120 -2.96 -1.22 -1.13
CA ASN A 120 -2.73 -1.02 0.29
C ASN A 120 -3.99 -0.66 1.13
N ASN A 121 -5.18 -0.90 0.60
CA ASN A 121 -6.42 -0.67 1.34
C ASN A 121 -7.51 -1.66 0.92
N SER A 122 -7.61 -2.78 1.63
CA SER A 122 -8.63 -3.82 1.37
C SER A 122 -10.07 -3.39 1.71
N LYS A 123 -10.22 -2.25 2.38
CA LYS A 123 -11.54 -1.70 2.74
C LYS A 123 -12.09 -0.73 1.67
N GLN A 124 -11.27 -0.28 0.75
CA GLN A 124 -11.65 0.62 -0.32
C GLN A 124 -11.65 -0.11 -1.68
N TYR A 125 -12.79 -0.14 -2.35
CA TYR A 125 -12.90 -0.81 -3.64
C TYR A 125 -12.60 0.15 -4.79
N LEU A 126 -11.83 -0.33 -5.78
CA LEU A 126 -11.56 0.45 -6.98
C LEU A 126 -12.83 0.73 -7.80
N ALA A 127 -13.85 -0.14 -7.73
CA ALA A 127 -15.12 0.09 -8.40
C ALA A 127 -15.76 1.41 -7.95
N ASP A 128 -15.84 1.65 -6.63
CA ASP A 128 -16.44 2.87 -6.08
C ASP A 128 -15.69 4.14 -6.51
N ILE A 129 -14.35 4.05 -6.55
CA ILE A 129 -13.51 5.15 -7.01
C ILE A 129 -13.76 5.41 -8.50
N LEU A 130 -13.70 4.38 -9.34
CA LEU A 130 -13.83 4.50 -10.79
C LEU A 130 -15.25 4.94 -11.22
N GLU A 131 -16.30 4.49 -10.56
CA GLU A 131 -17.67 4.97 -10.78
C GLU A 131 -17.80 6.49 -10.53
N SER A 132 -17.04 7.01 -9.58
CA SER A 132 -17.00 8.44 -9.29
C SER A 132 -16.34 9.29 -10.38
N PHE A 133 -15.61 8.67 -11.33
CA PHE A 133 -14.90 9.37 -12.42
C PHE A 133 -15.85 9.96 -13.47
N ASN A 134 -17.09 9.45 -13.59
CA ASN A 134 -18.09 9.97 -14.52
C ASN A 134 -18.41 11.46 -14.32
N LYS A 135 -18.05 12.04 -13.16
CA LYS A 135 -18.24 13.45 -12.81
C LYS A 135 -16.92 14.21 -12.63
N ALA A 136 -15.79 13.58 -12.96
CA ALA A 136 -14.47 14.15 -12.77
C ALA A 136 -13.96 14.84 -14.03
N ASP A 137 -13.24 15.94 -13.84
CA ASP A 137 -12.47 16.62 -14.90
C ASP A 137 -10.97 16.31 -14.79
N ILE A 138 -10.50 16.02 -13.58
CA ILE A 138 -9.08 15.93 -13.25
C ILE A 138 -8.80 14.66 -12.46
N LEU A 139 -7.77 13.93 -12.88
CA LEU A 139 -7.18 12.85 -12.11
C LEU A 139 -5.89 13.33 -11.44
N VAL A 140 -5.76 13.06 -10.17
CA VAL A 140 -4.50 13.18 -9.42
C VAL A 140 -3.97 11.78 -9.16
N VAL A 141 -2.74 11.51 -9.59
CA VAL A 141 -2.04 10.26 -9.30
C VAL A 141 -0.97 10.55 -8.25
N SER A 142 -1.18 10.04 -7.05
CA SER A 142 -0.24 10.20 -5.94
C SER A 142 0.83 9.12 -5.98
N CYS A 143 2.11 9.56 -6.09
CA CYS A 143 3.28 8.69 -5.95
C CYS A 143 3.98 8.88 -4.61
N LEU A 144 3.28 9.50 -3.64
CA LEU A 144 3.81 9.89 -2.36
C LEU A 144 3.66 8.73 -1.36
N ASP A 145 4.76 8.27 -0.80
CA ASP A 145 4.72 7.32 0.32
C ASP A 145 4.19 8.04 1.58
N ASP A 146 3.35 7.38 2.38
CA ASP A 146 2.63 7.95 3.51
C ASP A 146 3.26 7.59 4.87
N GLU A 147 4.23 6.70 4.87
CA GLU A 147 4.96 6.29 6.06
C GLU A 147 6.45 6.61 5.95
N PRO A 148 7.09 7.07 7.03
CA PRO A 148 8.53 7.21 7.08
C PRO A 148 9.22 5.88 6.80
N TYR A 149 10.35 5.94 6.10
CA TYR A 149 11.17 4.76 5.77
C TYR A 149 10.51 3.73 4.85
N PHE A 150 9.40 4.08 4.23
CA PHE A 150 8.80 3.31 3.14
C PHE A 150 9.04 4.02 1.79
N ALA A 151 9.20 3.21 0.74
CA ALA A 151 9.45 3.68 -0.62
C ALA A 151 8.64 2.88 -1.66
N ASN A 152 7.51 2.30 -1.27
CA ASN A 152 6.73 1.44 -2.16
C ASN A 152 6.23 2.19 -3.38
N LYS A 153 5.59 3.36 -3.18
CA LYS A 153 4.94 4.12 -4.25
C LYS A 153 5.97 4.77 -5.18
N SER A 154 7.02 5.36 -4.62
CA SER A 154 8.12 5.94 -5.40
C SER A 154 8.84 4.87 -6.24
N MET A 155 9.06 3.67 -5.68
CA MET A 155 9.71 2.58 -6.40
C MET A 155 8.80 1.91 -7.45
N ILE A 156 7.49 1.81 -7.21
CA ILE A 156 6.52 1.38 -8.23
C ILE A 156 6.62 2.30 -9.46
N LEU A 157 6.62 3.63 -9.24
CA LEU A 157 6.76 4.60 -10.31
C LEU A 157 8.09 4.43 -11.05
N GLN A 158 9.20 4.43 -10.32
CA GLN A 158 10.55 4.35 -10.91
C GLN A 158 10.74 3.10 -11.77
N LYS A 159 10.25 1.95 -11.30
CA LYS A 159 10.44 0.67 -12.00
C LYS A 159 9.54 0.49 -13.23
N ASN A 160 8.37 1.13 -13.23
CA ASN A 160 7.35 0.87 -14.23
C ASN A 160 6.92 2.15 -15.00
N LEU A 161 7.71 3.21 -14.96
CA LEU A 161 7.36 4.56 -15.37
C LEU A 161 6.63 4.62 -16.72
N GLU A 162 7.21 4.06 -17.78
CA GLU A 162 6.66 4.08 -19.13
C GLU A 162 5.26 3.44 -19.19
N ASN A 163 5.17 2.22 -18.64
CA ASN A 163 3.92 1.46 -18.61
C ASN A 163 2.82 2.16 -17.80
N LEU A 164 3.21 2.85 -16.71
CA LEU A 164 2.26 3.57 -15.87
C LEU A 164 1.78 4.86 -16.55
N LEU A 165 2.66 5.61 -17.21
CA LEU A 165 2.26 6.79 -17.97
C LEU A 165 1.29 6.43 -19.11
N GLN A 166 1.55 5.36 -19.86
CA GLN A 166 0.63 4.84 -20.88
C GLN A 166 -0.73 4.44 -20.29
N THR A 167 -0.72 3.82 -19.11
CA THR A 167 -1.95 3.41 -18.43
C THR A 167 -2.75 4.62 -17.95
N ILE A 168 -2.07 5.63 -17.40
CA ILE A 168 -2.70 6.88 -16.95
C ILE A 168 -3.35 7.60 -18.13
N ASP A 169 -2.66 7.70 -19.27
CA ASP A 169 -3.22 8.34 -20.46
C ASP A 169 -4.42 7.58 -21.00
N LYS A 170 -4.35 6.25 -21.03
CA LYS A 170 -5.49 5.40 -21.42
C LYS A 170 -6.69 5.55 -20.47
N LEU A 171 -6.48 5.68 -19.16
CA LEU A 171 -7.55 5.96 -18.20
C LEU A 171 -8.17 7.34 -18.45
N ARG A 172 -7.32 8.35 -18.71
CA ARG A 172 -7.76 9.70 -19.08
C ARG A 172 -8.71 9.66 -20.28
N GLU A 173 -8.36 8.90 -21.33
CA GLU A 173 -9.20 8.73 -22.51
C GLU A 173 -10.50 7.98 -22.21
N LEU A 174 -10.42 6.85 -21.50
CA LEU A 174 -11.59 6.02 -21.17
C LEU A 174 -12.67 6.79 -20.40
N TYR A 175 -12.27 7.69 -19.51
CA TYR A 175 -13.18 8.47 -18.66
C TYR A 175 -13.37 9.92 -19.12
N GLY A 176 -12.75 10.33 -20.24
CA GLY A 176 -12.88 11.68 -20.78
C GLY A 176 -12.30 12.78 -19.88
N LEU A 177 -11.27 12.45 -19.09
CA LEU A 177 -10.65 13.40 -18.16
C LEU A 177 -9.82 14.44 -18.91
N LYS A 178 -9.91 15.70 -18.51
CA LYS A 178 -9.24 16.82 -19.19
C LYS A 178 -7.76 16.89 -18.88
N LYS A 179 -7.37 16.60 -17.61
CA LYS A 179 -5.98 16.69 -17.14
C LYS A 179 -5.67 15.62 -16.11
N VAL A 180 -4.39 15.28 -16.04
CA VAL A 180 -3.84 14.43 -14.99
C VAL A 180 -2.67 15.14 -14.33
N TYR A 181 -2.61 15.12 -12.99
CA TYR A 181 -1.47 15.56 -12.20
C TYR A 181 -0.79 14.37 -11.56
N LEU A 182 0.50 14.22 -11.82
CA LEU A 182 1.35 13.24 -11.17
C LEU A 182 2.06 13.92 -10.00
N LEU A 183 1.79 13.49 -8.76
CA LEU A 183 2.38 14.07 -7.55
C LEU A 183 3.62 13.30 -7.14
N ILE A 184 4.76 14.01 -7.02
CA ILE A 184 6.04 13.47 -6.56
C ILE A 184 6.61 14.41 -5.50
N ARG A 185 7.32 13.88 -4.49
CA ARG A 185 8.03 14.72 -3.53
C ARG A 185 9.15 15.50 -4.18
N ASN A 186 9.31 16.76 -3.79
CA ASN A 186 10.37 17.63 -4.30
C ASN A 186 11.79 17.17 -3.91
N THR A 187 11.92 16.29 -2.94
CA THR A 187 13.18 15.68 -2.49
C THR A 187 13.65 14.50 -3.34
N GLU A 188 12.77 13.92 -4.17
CA GLU A 188 13.06 12.71 -4.99
C GLU A 188 13.71 13.08 -6.36
N SER A 189 14.86 13.73 -6.35
CA SER A 189 15.52 14.30 -7.55
C SER A 189 15.73 13.30 -8.69
N ASN A 190 16.13 12.05 -8.39
CA ASN A 190 16.34 11.00 -9.41
C ASN A 190 15.03 10.60 -10.11
N ILE A 191 13.95 10.44 -9.35
CA ILE A 191 12.64 10.10 -9.89
C ILE A 191 12.10 11.26 -10.72
N ILE A 192 12.21 12.50 -10.21
CA ILE A 192 11.81 13.71 -10.93
C ILE A 192 12.51 13.79 -12.28
N LYS A 193 13.85 13.62 -12.33
CA LYS A 193 14.62 13.63 -13.56
C LYS A 193 14.12 12.59 -14.56
N ASN A 194 13.91 11.35 -14.11
CA ASN A 194 13.41 10.27 -14.97
C ASN A 194 12.00 10.54 -15.51
N VAL A 195 11.12 11.10 -14.68
CA VAL A 195 9.77 11.46 -15.10
C VAL A 195 9.80 12.58 -16.11
N MET A 196 10.57 13.65 -15.87
CA MET A 196 10.67 14.80 -16.77
C MET A 196 11.15 14.43 -18.17
N THR A 197 12.03 13.44 -18.32
CA THR A 197 12.51 12.98 -19.64
C THR A 197 11.44 12.26 -20.45
N ARG A 198 10.36 11.78 -19.84
CA ARG A 198 9.34 10.93 -20.50
C ARG A 198 7.95 11.54 -20.52
N ILE A 199 7.61 12.37 -19.53
CA ILE A 199 6.26 12.94 -19.40
C ILE A 199 5.88 13.85 -20.56
N GLY A 200 6.86 14.45 -21.23
CA GLY A 200 6.64 15.35 -22.37
C GLY A 200 5.96 14.70 -23.58
N THR A 201 5.98 13.37 -23.69
CA THR A 201 5.24 12.64 -24.72
C THR A 201 3.74 12.54 -24.44
N PHE A 202 3.29 12.91 -23.21
CA PHE A 202 1.91 12.81 -22.74
C PHE A 202 1.37 14.22 -22.43
N LEU A 203 0.81 14.89 -23.43
CA LEU A 203 0.42 16.32 -23.37
C LEU A 203 -0.51 16.69 -22.21
N ASN A 204 -1.34 15.76 -21.73
CA ASN A 204 -2.33 16.02 -20.70
C ASN A 204 -1.90 15.55 -19.30
N ILE A 205 -0.68 15.04 -19.16
CA ILE A 205 -0.11 14.63 -17.87
C ILE A 205 0.91 15.67 -17.43
N GLN A 206 0.75 16.24 -16.26
CA GLN A 206 1.62 17.26 -15.69
C GLN A 206 2.22 16.81 -14.37
N LEU A 207 3.53 16.99 -14.21
CA LEU A 207 4.21 16.77 -12.95
C LEU A 207 3.91 17.92 -11.98
N LYS A 208 3.57 17.58 -10.72
CA LYS A 208 3.47 18.50 -9.60
C LYS A 208 4.37 18.05 -8.47
N LEU A 209 5.30 18.91 -8.09
CA LEU A 209 6.21 18.67 -6.98
C LEU A 209 5.53 19.10 -5.67
N ILE A 210 5.54 18.21 -4.71
CA ILE A 210 4.88 18.36 -3.40
C ILE A 210 5.97 18.38 -2.32
N PRO A 211 5.85 19.27 -1.31
CA PRO A 211 6.75 19.27 -0.16
C PRO A 211 6.82 17.91 0.53
N ASP A 212 7.95 17.60 1.13
CA ASP A 212 8.17 16.37 1.88
C ASP A 212 7.39 16.39 3.20
N TYR A 213 6.14 15.95 3.12
CA TYR A 213 5.22 15.88 4.24
C TYR A 213 4.37 14.60 4.12
N TYR A 214 4.48 13.71 5.09
CA TYR A 214 3.87 12.38 5.03
C TYR A 214 2.34 12.39 4.93
N GLY A 215 1.68 13.39 5.50
CA GLY A 215 0.23 13.56 5.37
C GLY A 215 -0.26 13.60 3.92
N TYR A 216 0.55 14.09 2.99
CA TYR A 216 0.19 14.13 1.56
C TYR A 216 0.25 12.76 0.86
N GLY A 217 0.88 11.76 1.46
CA GLY A 217 0.89 10.39 0.96
C GLY A 217 -0.45 9.66 1.13
N ASN A 218 -1.30 10.13 2.03
CA ASN A 218 -2.62 9.55 2.29
C ASN A 218 -3.68 10.18 1.38
N ASN A 219 -4.30 9.38 0.52
CA ASN A 219 -5.31 9.87 -0.43
C ASN A 219 -6.52 10.53 0.25
N TYR A 220 -6.98 10.01 1.39
CA TYR A 220 -8.10 10.61 2.13
C TYR A 220 -7.77 12.02 2.62
N ILE A 221 -6.55 12.22 3.13
CA ILE A 221 -6.06 13.56 3.53
C ILE A 221 -5.97 14.48 2.31
N LEU A 222 -5.41 13.99 1.20
CA LEU A 222 -5.35 14.76 -0.05
C LEU A 222 -6.74 15.18 -0.54
N GLU A 223 -7.74 14.29 -0.49
CA GLU A 223 -9.12 14.61 -0.87
C GLU A 223 -9.70 15.73 -0.01
N LYS A 224 -9.47 15.68 1.31
CA LYS A 224 -9.92 16.74 2.24
C LYS A 224 -9.22 18.08 1.99
N ILE A 225 -7.92 18.06 1.66
CA ILE A 225 -7.15 19.29 1.38
C ILE A 225 -7.57 19.90 0.04
N ILE A 226 -7.71 19.09 -1.01
CA ILE A 226 -8.10 19.55 -2.34
C ILE A 226 -9.56 20.02 -2.35
N ASN A 227 -10.43 19.34 -1.62
CA ASN A 227 -11.85 19.67 -1.43
C ASN A 227 -12.58 20.08 -2.74
N ASN A 228 -12.34 19.33 -3.83
CA ASN A 228 -12.95 19.61 -5.13
C ASN A 228 -13.55 18.33 -5.71
N ARG A 229 -14.87 18.31 -5.90
CA ARG A 229 -15.64 17.16 -6.38
C ARG A 229 -15.26 16.72 -7.81
N LYS A 230 -14.68 17.62 -8.61
CA LYS A 230 -14.23 17.33 -9.98
C LYS A 230 -12.84 16.70 -10.03
N VAL A 231 -12.16 16.62 -8.91
CA VAL A 231 -10.84 15.98 -8.77
C VAL A 231 -11.02 14.62 -8.13
N LYS A 232 -10.41 13.60 -8.74
CA LYS A 232 -10.34 12.25 -8.20
C LYS A 232 -8.89 11.84 -8.01
N ILE A 233 -8.64 11.04 -6.99
CA ILE A 233 -7.29 10.65 -6.58
C ILE A 233 -7.16 9.13 -6.67
N LEU A 234 -6.09 8.68 -7.32
CA LEU A 234 -5.58 7.31 -7.26
C LEU A 234 -4.15 7.34 -6.76
N ASN A 235 -3.71 6.32 -6.05
CA ASN A 235 -2.30 6.13 -5.80
C ASN A 235 -1.64 5.39 -6.99
N ILE A 236 -0.32 5.47 -7.09
CA ILE A 236 0.41 4.83 -8.20
C ILE A 236 0.29 3.30 -8.18
N GLY A 237 0.02 2.69 -7.02
CA GLY A 237 -0.26 1.26 -6.92
C GLY A 237 -1.60 0.89 -7.55
N ASP A 238 -2.62 1.76 -7.45
CA ASP A 238 -3.88 1.58 -8.17
C ASP A 238 -3.66 1.59 -9.69
N ILE A 239 -2.82 2.50 -10.17
CA ILE A 239 -2.42 2.55 -11.59
C ILE A 239 -1.71 1.26 -12.00
N LEU A 240 -0.89 0.67 -11.13
CA LEU A 240 -0.24 -0.62 -11.40
C LEU A 240 -1.28 -1.77 -11.52
N ILE A 241 -2.29 -1.79 -10.65
CA ILE A 241 -3.40 -2.74 -10.75
C ILE A 241 -4.13 -2.55 -12.08
N LEU A 242 -4.48 -1.31 -12.41
CA LEU A 242 -5.18 -0.98 -13.64
C LEU A 242 -4.34 -1.27 -14.90
N HIS A 243 -3.00 -1.11 -14.83
CA HIS A 243 -2.09 -1.56 -15.89
C HIS A 243 -2.21 -3.07 -16.14
N ASN A 244 -2.20 -3.87 -15.06
CA ASN A 244 -2.34 -5.32 -15.21
C ASN A 244 -3.68 -5.69 -15.86
N LEU A 245 -4.77 -5.01 -15.52
CA LEU A 245 -6.10 -5.25 -16.11
C LEU A 245 -6.18 -4.79 -17.57
N LEU A 246 -5.84 -3.53 -17.85
CA LEU A 246 -6.04 -2.88 -19.15
C LEU A 246 -5.08 -3.38 -20.23
N ILE A 247 -3.82 -3.60 -19.85
CA ILE A 247 -2.75 -3.89 -20.80
C ILE A 247 -2.42 -5.39 -20.80
N LYS A 248 -2.17 -5.96 -19.62
CA LYS A 248 -1.78 -7.37 -19.50
C LYS A 248 -2.98 -8.33 -19.50
N ARG A 249 -4.19 -7.84 -19.23
CA ARG A 249 -5.39 -8.64 -19.08
C ARG A 249 -5.24 -9.72 -18.00
N ARG A 250 -4.69 -9.30 -16.84
CA ARG A 250 -4.32 -10.15 -15.70
C ARG A 250 -4.77 -9.52 -14.39
N LEU A 251 -5.08 -10.35 -13.42
CA LEU A 251 -5.25 -9.91 -12.03
C LEU A 251 -3.89 -9.66 -11.37
N THR A 252 -3.87 -8.75 -10.40
CA THR A 252 -2.65 -8.47 -9.65
C THR A 252 -2.47 -9.51 -8.54
N THR A 253 -1.36 -10.24 -8.60
CA THR A 253 -0.99 -11.30 -7.63
C THR A 253 0.31 -11.00 -6.89
N LYS A 254 0.92 -9.84 -7.17
CA LYS A 254 2.17 -9.38 -6.54
C LYS A 254 2.00 -7.97 -6.03
N LYS A 255 2.77 -7.62 -5.02
CA LYS A 255 2.86 -6.24 -4.54
C LYS A 255 4.29 -5.89 -4.13
N TYR A 256 4.55 -4.61 -4.00
CA TYR A 256 5.80 -4.09 -3.47
C TYR A 256 5.63 -3.86 -1.97
N ILE A 257 6.60 -4.33 -1.20
CA ILE A 257 6.69 -4.12 0.24
C ILE A 257 8.06 -3.56 0.58
N THR A 258 8.13 -2.67 1.57
CA THR A 258 9.42 -2.16 2.08
C THR A 258 9.83 -2.95 3.32
N ILE A 259 11.09 -3.40 3.34
CA ILE A 259 11.73 -3.90 4.55
C ILE A 259 12.86 -2.93 4.90
N SER A 260 12.74 -2.27 6.04
CA SER A 260 13.67 -1.21 6.47
C SER A 260 13.86 -1.21 7.99
N GLY A 261 14.66 -0.29 8.49
CA GLY A 261 14.94 -0.16 9.91
C GLY A 261 16.43 -0.05 10.19
N ASN A 262 16.81 0.39 11.41
CA ASN A 262 18.20 0.57 11.79
C ASN A 262 18.91 -0.76 12.11
N GLU A 263 18.17 -1.85 12.25
CA GLU A 263 18.69 -3.21 12.45
C GLU A 263 18.70 -4.04 11.16
N VAL A 264 18.44 -3.42 9.99
CA VAL A 264 18.49 -4.04 8.66
C VAL A 264 19.78 -3.60 7.94
N GLU A 265 20.61 -4.56 7.49
CA GLU A 265 21.86 -4.22 6.79
C GLU A 265 21.60 -3.52 5.45
N ASN A 266 20.65 -4.04 4.67
CA ASN A 266 20.31 -3.54 3.34
C ASN A 266 18.78 -3.28 3.23
N PRO A 267 18.29 -2.12 3.72
CA PRO A 267 16.90 -1.74 3.55
C PRO A 267 16.52 -1.67 2.07
N GLN A 268 15.42 -2.31 1.68
CA GLN A 268 15.03 -2.42 0.27
C GLN A 268 13.53 -2.59 0.07
N VAL A 269 13.09 -2.34 -1.16
CA VAL A 269 11.74 -2.66 -1.61
C VAL A 269 11.75 -4.02 -2.30
N ILE A 270 10.82 -4.90 -1.95
CA ILE A 270 10.73 -6.27 -2.46
C ILE A 270 9.42 -6.44 -3.21
N ASN A 271 9.49 -6.93 -4.46
CA ASN A 271 8.31 -7.32 -5.22
C ASN A 271 7.97 -8.78 -4.90
N VAL A 272 6.90 -9.00 -4.16
CA VAL A 272 6.55 -10.30 -3.56
C VAL A 272 5.14 -10.74 -3.96
N LYS A 273 4.90 -12.05 -4.04
CA LYS A 273 3.54 -12.61 -4.21
C LYS A 273 2.70 -12.36 -2.96
N ILE A 274 1.45 -11.94 -3.16
CA ILE A 274 0.45 -11.91 -2.07
C ILE A 274 0.27 -13.36 -1.57
N GLY A 275 0.17 -13.54 -0.26
CA GLY A 275 0.15 -14.86 0.36
C GLY A 275 1.53 -15.46 0.65
N THR A 276 2.62 -14.71 0.51
CA THR A 276 3.94 -15.16 0.95
C THR A 276 4.08 -14.98 2.46
N ASN A 277 4.66 -15.98 3.14
CA ASN A 277 5.02 -15.82 4.55
C ASN A 277 6.22 -14.87 4.68
N ILE A 278 6.12 -13.91 5.60
CA ILE A 278 7.17 -12.88 5.75
C ILE A 278 8.52 -13.47 6.17
N ASN A 279 8.52 -14.54 6.97
CA ASN A 279 9.75 -15.21 7.36
C ASN A 279 10.52 -15.78 6.17
N ASP A 280 9.82 -16.23 5.11
CA ASP A 280 10.48 -16.72 3.89
C ASP A 280 11.17 -15.58 3.13
N VAL A 281 10.56 -14.38 3.15
CA VAL A 281 11.16 -13.18 2.57
C VAL A 281 12.41 -12.77 3.34
N LEU A 282 12.30 -12.68 4.67
CA LEU A 282 13.43 -12.27 5.51
C LEU A 282 14.61 -13.23 5.38
N LYS A 283 14.37 -14.53 5.48
CA LYS A 283 15.44 -15.54 5.36
C LYS A 283 16.19 -15.49 4.04
N LYS A 284 15.53 -15.10 2.95
CA LYS A 284 16.12 -15.12 1.61
C LYS A 284 16.72 -13.78 1.17
N CYS A 285 16.15 -12.68 1.62
CA CYS A 285 16.44 -11.35 1.08
C CYS A 285 17.08 -10.40 2.07
N ILE A 286 16.92 -10.64 3.38
CA ILE A 286 17.23 -9.64 4.41
C ILE A 286 18.15 -10.22 5.47
N LYS A 287 19.20 -9.47 5.80
CA LYS A 287 20.02 -9.69 6.98
C LYS A 287 19.69 -8.64 8.02
N PHE A 288 19.37 -9.07 9.22
CA PHE A 288 19.00 -8.19 10.32
C PHE A 288 19.40 -8.77 11.69
N ASN A 289 19.42 -7.92 12.71
CA ASN A 289 19.73 -8.32 14.08
C ASN A 289 18.50 -8.97 14.74
N ASN A 290 18.66 -10.17 15.28
CA ASN A 290 17.56 -10.97 15.86
C ASN A 290 16.96 -10.36 17.15
N ASN A 291 17.64 -9.41 17.82
CA ASN A 291 17.15 -8.73 19.03
C ASN A 291 16.37 -7.45 18.72
N ALA A 292 15.88 -7.30 17.51
CA ALA A 292 15.13 -6.13 17.08
C ALA A 292 13.62 -6.26 17.35
N ASN A 293 12.95 -5.11 17.41
CA ASN A 293 11.49 -5.02 17.39
C ASN A 293 10.99 -5.00 15.96
N PHE A 294 9.76 -5.49 15.77
CA PHE A 294 9.08 -5.53 14.48
C PHE A 294 7.88 -4.59 14.49
N ILE A 295 7.81 -3.68 13.51
CA ILE A 295 6.67 -2.79 13.32
C ILE A 295 6.14 -3.00 11.89
N VAL A 296 4.91 -3.45 11.79
CA VAL A 296 4.23 -3.65 10.52
C VAL A 296 3.54 -2.35 10.09
N ASN A 297 3.61 -2.04 8.80
CA ASN A 297 2.92 -0.92 8.14
C ASN A 297 3.34 0.48 8.59
N GLY A 298 4.54 0.65 9.15
CA GLY A 298 5.15 1.96 9.35
C GLY A 298 5.11 2.51 10.77
N LEU A 299 5.65 3.70 10.97
CA LEU A 299 5.80 4.33 12.27
C LEU A 299 4.64 5.24 12.68
N ILE A 300 3.85 5.70 11.70
CA ILE A 300 2.72 6.62 11.94
C ILE A 300 1.45 5.82 12.23
N ASN A 301 1.12 4.86 11.33
CA ASN A 301 -0.14 4.11 11.37
C ASN A 301 0.07 2.60 11.59
N GLY A 302 1.31 2.17 11.71
CA GLY A 302 1.64 0.77 11.92
C GLY A 302 1.50 0.32 13.36
N GLN A 303 1.76 -0.95 13.56
CA GLN A 303 1.71 -1.55 14.90
C GLN A 303 2.94 -2.42 15.18
N LYS A 304 3.37 -2.39 16.43
CA LYS A 304 4.40 -3.30 16.94
C LYS A 304 3.82 -4.71 17.07
N ILE A 305 4.59 -5.71 16.64
CA ILE A 305 4.26 -7.12 16.81
C ILE A 305 5.37 -7.85 17.53
N ASP A 306 5.02 -8.85 18.35
CA ASP A 306 5.99 -9.55 19.18
C ASP A 306 6.79 -10.60 18.40
N ASN A 307 6.16 -11.19 17.37
CA ASN A 307 6.80 -12.19 16.52
C ASN A 307 6.22 -12.19 15.11
N LEU A 308 6.98 -12.78 14.19
CA LEU A 308 6.64 -12.89 12.78
C LEU A 308 6.00 -14.24 12.42
N GLU A 309 5.62 -15.03 13.42
CA GLU A 309 5.11 -16.37 13.18
C GLU A 309 3.77 -16.31 12.42
N ASN A 310 3.73 -17.07 11.31
CA ASN A 310 2.56 -17.15 10.42
C ASN A 310 2.10 -15.81 9.82
N LEU A 311 2.90 -14.73 9.93
CA LEU A 311 2.59 -13.45 9.31
C LEU A 311 2.68 -13.57 7.80
N THR A 312 1.59 -13.21 7.13
CA THR A 312 1.42 -13.37 5.70
C THR A 312 1.29 -12.02 5.01
N VAL A 313 1.96 -11.85 3.88
CA VAL A 313 1.81 -10.65 3.04
C VAL A 313 0.41 -10.63 2.44
N THR A 314 -0.42 -9.72 2.91
CA THR A 314 -1.79 -9.46 2.44
C THR A 314 -1.85 -8.19 1.60
N TRP A 315 -3.03 -7.81 1.11
CA TRP A 315 -3.23 -6.53 0.43
C TRP A 315 -2.86 -5.33 1.31
N ASP A 316 -3.15 -5.40 2.61
CA ASP A 316 -2.91 -4.32 3.56
C ASP A 316 -1.48 -4.33 4.15
N PHE A 317 -0.62 -5.26 3.73
CA PHE A 317 0.74 -5.35 4.22
C PHE A 317 1.68 -4.47 3.38
N ASP A 318 2.07 -3.30 3.88
CA ASP A 318 2.94 -2.36 3.17
C ASP A 318 4.43 -2.57 3.40
N GLY A 319 4.78 -3.11 4.55
CA GLY A 319 6.16 -3.37 4.87
C GLY A 319 6.39 -3.65 6.34
N LEU A 320 7.67 -3.82 6.66
CA LEU A 320 8.15 -4.15 7.98
C LEU A 320 9.34 -3.26 8.32
N ILE A 321 9.27 -2.61 9.46
CA ILE A 321 10.41 -1.91 10.08
C ILE A 321 10.99 -2.83 11.15
N ILE A 322 12.30 -3.08 11.04
CA ILE A 322 13.07 -3.89 11.98
C ILE A 322 14.06 -2.94 12.66
N SER A 323 13.82 -2.64 13.92
CA SER A 323 14.53 -1.56 14.60
C SER A 323 14.71 -1.84 16.07
N LYS A 324 15.83 -1.39 16.62
CA LYS A 324 16.04 -1.26 18.05
C LYS A 324 15.31 0.00 18.50
N LEU A 325 14.02 -0.13 18.75
CA LEU A 325 13.27 0.99 19.31
C LEU A 325 13.67 1.16 20.76
N GLU A 326 14.17 2.33 21.08
CA GLU A 326 14.29 2.76 22.45
C GLU A 326 12.89 2.81 23.06
N ASN A 327 12.73 2.28 24.27
CA ASN A 327 11.48 2.45 25.02
C ASN A 327 11.44 3.89 25.51
N TYR A 328 10.98 4.80 24.66
CA TYR A 328 10.75 6.17 25.06
C TYR A 328 9.71 6.20 26.17
N LYS A 329 10.07 6.77 27.31
CA LYS A 329 9.10 7.03 28.39
C LYS A 329 8.23 8.21 27.97
N LYS A 330 6.93 8.07 28.14
CA LYS A 330 6.01 9.21 28.03
C LYS A 330 6.40 10.24 29.09
N SER A 331 6.36 11.51 28.72
CA SER A 331 6.52 12.64 29.63
C SER A 331 5.35 13.59 29.50
N GLU A 332 5.24 14.57 30.40
CA GLU A 332 4.21 15.60 30.34
C GLU A 332 4.34 16.45 29.07
N CYS A 333 3.23 17.02 28.62
CA CYS A 333 3.17 17.90 27.46
C CYS A 333 4.02 19.18 27.72
N ILE A 334 5.03 19.39 26.90
CA ILE A 334 5.94 20.55 26.99
C ILE A 334 5.40 21.78 26.21
N ASN A 335 4.18 21.74 25.71
CA ASN A 335 3.51 22.81 24.96
C ASN A 335 4.29 23.34 23.73
N CYS A 336 5.10 22.50 23.07
CA CYS A 336 5.92 22.89 21.91
C CYS A 336 5.12 23.22 20.64
N GLY A 337 3.84 22.84 20.55
CA GLY A 337 2.95 23.11 19.41
C GLY A 337 3.19 22.29 18.13
N LEU A 338 4.17 21.36 18.12
CA LEU A 338 4.49 20.55 16.94
C LEU A 338 3.28 19.73 16.43
N CYS A 339 2.46 19.22 17.35
CA CYS A 339 1.24 18.48 16.99
C CYS A 339 0.23 19.34 16.20
N TYR A 340 0.05 20.62 16.58
CA TYR A 340 -0.75 21.57 15.81
C TYR A 340 -0.13 21.88 14.45
N LEU A 341 1.18 22.14 14.43
CA LEU A 341 1.90 22.45 13.19
C LEU A 341 1.88 21.26 12.21
N SER A 342 1.91 20.02 12.69
CA SER A 342 1.86 18.82 11.84
C SER A 342 0.46 18.45 11.36
N CYS A 343 -0.59 19.09 11.88
CA CYS A 343 -1.96 18.76 11.50
C CYS A 343 -2.27 19.17 10.04
N PRO A 344 -2.68 18.24 9.16
CA PRO A 344 -2.94 18.54 7.74
C PRO A 344 -4.13 19.49 7.53
N ILE A 345 -5.06 19.54 8.46
CA ILE A 345 -6.27 20.39 8.42
C ILE A 345 -6.23 21.57 9.40
N ASN A 346 -5.06 21.86 10.00
CA ASN A 346 -4.81 23.02 10.85
C ASN A 346 -5.69 23.10 12.12
N ILE A 347 -6.04 21.98 12.72
CA ILE A 347 -6.70 21.94 14.03
C ILE A 347 -5.69 21.68 15.14
N ASP A 348 -5.98 22.13 16.36
CA ASP A 348 -5.17 21.82 17.54
C ASP A 348 -5.60 20.47 18.14
N PRO A 349 -4.82 19.41 17.98
CA PRO A 349 -5.23 18.08 18.42
C PRO A 349 -5.24 17.89 19.95
N ARG A 350 -4.79 18.88 20.71
CA ARG A 350 -4.84 18.91 22.19
C ARG A 350 -6.21 19.33 22.72
N LYS A 351 -7.06 19.88 21.86
CA LYS A 351 -8.43 20.27 22.18
C LYS A 351 -9.38 19.15 21.77
N ASN A 352 -10.54 19.06 22.43
CA ASN A 352 -11.56 18.10 22.03
C ASN A 352 -12.15 18.47 20.67
N ILE A 353 -11.77 17.71 19.61
CA ILE A 353 -12.06 18.03 18.20
C ILE A 353 -12.40 16.77 17.40
N ASP A 354 -12.93 15.73 18.04
CA ASP A 354 -13.07 14.40 17.45
C ASP A 354 -13.81 14.40 16.11
N ASP A 355 -14.84 15.19 15.94
CA ASP A 355 -15.63 15.28 14.71
C ASP A 355 -14.85 15.85 13.51
N LEU A 356 -13.80 16.62 13.75
CA LEU A 356 -13.00 17.25 12.71
C LEU A 356 -11.73 16.47 12.39
N CYS A 357 -11.26 15.63 13.30
CA CYS A 357 -9.99 14.95 13.19
C CYS A 357 -9.98 13.85 12.11
N LEU A 358 -8.93 13.85 11.27
CA LEU A 358 -8.73 12.84 10.22
C LEU A 358 -8.09 11.54 10.74
N HIS A 359 -7.81 11.41 12.03
CA HIS A 359 -7.17 10.24 12.66
C HIS A 359 -5.89 9.76 11.97
N CYS A 360 -5.08 10.69 11.46
CA CYS A 360 -3.88 10.41 10.67
C CYS A 360 -2.62 10.12 11.51
N ASN A 361 -2.69 10.23 12.83
CA ASN A 361 -1.61 9.97 13.80
C ASN A 361 -0.33 10.82 13.64
N LEU A 362 -0.27 11.79 12.74
CA LEU A 362 0.90 12.64 12.55
C LEU A 362 1.27 13.43 13.81
N CYS A 363 0.28 13.88 14.57
CA CYS A 363 0.49 14.58 15.84
C CYS A 363 1.14 13.69 16.89
N ASN A 364 0.78 12.41 16.98
CA ASN A 364 1.38 11.43 17.88
C ASN A 364 2.83 11.13 17.46
N TYR A 365 3.04 10.94 16.16
CA TYR A 365 4.35 10.64 15.59
C TYR A 365 5.38 11.73 15.84
N ILE A 366 4.99 13.02 15.72
CA ILE A 366 5.91 14.16 15.89
C ILE A 366 6.15 14.55 17.35
N CYS A 367 5.35 14.05 18.30
CA CYS A 367 5.39 14.47 19.68
C CYS A 367 6.71 14.11 20.37
N PRO A 368 7.55 15.08 20.84
CA PRO A 368 8.79 14.79 21.53
C PRO A 368 8.58 14.23 22.94
N ALA A 369 7.40 14.41 23.52
CA ALA A 369 6.99 13.81 24.80
C ALA A 369 6.42 12.39 24.64
N HIS A 370 6.38 11.86 23.40
CA HIS A 370 5.87 10.53 23.05
C HIS A 370 4.44 10.25 23.51
N LEU A 371 3.61 11.31 23.52
CA LEU A 371 2.20 11.21 23.89
C LEU A 371 1.35 10.65 22.74
N ASN A 372 0.36 9.83 23.09
CA ASN A 372 -0.81 9.65 22.28
C ASN A 372 -1.76 10.83 22.57
N ILE A 373 -1.66 11.88 21.75
CA ILE A 373 -2.26 13.18 22.02
C ILE A 373 -3.74 13.10 22.38
N LYS A 374 -4.48 12.22 21.70
CA LYS A 374 -5.91 12.07 21.94
C LYS A 374 -6.25 11.35 23.24
N GLU A 375 -5.53 10.26 23.51
CA GLU A 375 -5.78 9.44 24.71
C GLU A 375 -5.21 10.11 25.97
N ASP A 376 -4.04 10.73 25.84
CA ASP A 376 -3.29 11.23 27.01
C ASP A 376 -3.72 12.66 27.42
N LEU A 377 -4.28 13.48 26.50
CA LEU A 377 -4.64 14.88 26.78
C LEU A 377 -6.13 15.20 26.75
N ASN A 378 -6.98 14.32 26.20
CA ASN A 378 -8.43 14.56 26.15
C ASN A 378 -9.21 13.79 27.23
N ASN A 379 -8.54 13.07 28.12
CA ASN A 379 -9.13 12.39 29.28
C ASN A 379 -9.04 13.24 30.58
N GLU A 380 -8.62 14.49 30.49
CA GLU A 380 -8.70 15.51 31.50
C GLU A 380 -9.83 16.52 31.16
#